data_80b185e63e80b9bfae46ccf249642ff7
#
_entry.id   80b185e63e80b9bfae46ccf249642ff7
#
_cell.length_a   1.000
_cell.length_b   1.000
_cell.length_c   1.000
_cell.angle_alpha   90.00
_cell.angle_beta   90.00
_cell.angle_gamma   90.00
#
_symmetry.space_group_name_H-M   'P 1'
#
loop_
_entity.id
_entity.type
_entity.pdbx_description
1 polymer ?
#
loop_
_entity_poly.entity_id
_entity_poly.type
_entity_poly.pdbx_seq_one_letter_code
_entity_poly.pdbx_strand_id
1 'polypeptide(L)'
;MDAIAEKLDFEEEYKPIDLNFALTDKTFDLYHHQNHRDKIYLFEMGSGANWLSCHIALFLSFLHYFASQKESPMPLFQFYDQPSQVYFPQGLTAEESRRAEHSSDLKAVNKIYNTFFEEVELIKEETGITPQLIIVDHVTSEVMDHKNSFDAALRCEWRNGNKLI
;
A
#
# COMPACT_ATOMS: atom_id res chain seq x y z
N MET A 1 12.09 -0.92 -4.91
CA MET A 1 10.96 -1.76 -4.49
C MET A 1 11.16 -2.24 -3.05
N ASP A 2 12.32 -2.79 -2.70
CA ASP A 2 12.59 -3.30 -1.35
C ASP A 2 12.44 -2.25 -0.25
N ALA A 3 12.95 -1.03 -0.47
CA ALA A 3 12.81 0.08 0.47
C ALA A 3 11.34 0.43 0.80
N ILE A 4 10.41 0.22 -0.14
CA ILE A 4 8.97 0.37 0.10
C ILE A 4 8.44 -0.87 0.82
N ALA A 5 8.83 -2.06 0.39
CA ALA A 5 8.39 -3.31 0.97
C ALA A 5 8.78 -3.45 2.45
N GLU A 6 9.97 -2.99 2.83
CA GLU A 6 10.44 -2.98 4.23
C GLU A 6 9.56 -2.15 5.18
N LYS A 7 8.81 -1.18 4.65
CA LYS A 7 7.86 -0.37 5.43
C LYS A 7 6.52 -1.08 5.66
N LEU A 8 6.22 -2.11 4.87
CA LEU A 8 4.94 -2.81 4.88
C LEU A 8 4.95 -4.02 5.82
N ASP A 9 3.80 -4.67 5.92
CA ASP A 9 3.63 -5.81 6.80
C ASP A 9 3.82 -7.12 6.05
N PHE A 10 5.00 -7.74 6.26
CA PHE A 10 5.33 -9.07 5.77
C PHE A 10 5.52 -10.01 6.94
N GLU A 11 5.16 -11.26 6.76
CA GLU A 11 5.47 -12.33 7.69
C GLU A 11 6.98 -12.50 7.86
N GLU A 12 7.42 -12.88 9.06
CA GLU A 12 8.84 -12.95 9.41
C GLU A 12 9.65 -13.91 8.52
N GLU A 13 9.00 -14.91 7.94
CA GLU A 13 9.66 -15.88 7.05
C GLU A 13 10.14 -15.26 5.73
N TYR A 14 9.59 -14.11 5.33
CA TYR A 14 9.99 -13.37 4.11
C TYR A 14 11.00 -12.27 4.39
N LYS A 15 11.48 -12.11 5.62
CA LYS A 15 12.44 -11.06 5.97
C LYS A 15 13.88 -11.59 5.97
N PRO A 16 14.88 -10.82 5.49
CA PRO A 16 14.72 -9.51 4.84
C PRO A 16 14.03 -9.61 3.48
N ILE A 17 13.25 -8.58 3.12
CA ILE A 17 12.52 -8.58 1.86
C ILE A 17 13.47 -8.35 0.69
N ASP A 18 13.35 -9.17 -0.34
CA ASP A 18 14.07 -9.07 -1.63
C ASP A 18 13.07 -9.33 -2.76
N LEU A 19 12.25 -8.31 -3.08
CA LEU A 19 11.22 -8.37 -4.11
C LEU A 19 11.79 -8.03 -5.48
N ASN A 20 11.48 -8.88 -6.44
CA ASN A 20 11.91 -8.73 -7.82
C ASN A 20 10.77 -9.01 -8.77
N PHE A 21 10.87 -8.49 -9.99
CA PHE A 21 9.96 -8.87 -11.05
C PHE A 21 10.73 -9.25 -12.31
N ALA A 22 10.14 -10.11 -13.11
CA ALA A 22 10.61 -10.46 -14.43
C ALA A 22 9.51 -10.25 -15.45
N LEU A 23 9.82 -9.53 -16.51
CA LEU A 23 8.93 -9.32 -17.64
C LEU A 23 9.47 -10.11 -18.84
N THR A 24 8.66 -10.98 -19.38
CA THR A 24 8.93 -11.70 -20.63
C THR A 24 7.85 -11.37 -21.65
N ASP A 25 7.98 -11.84 -22.88
CA ASP A 25 6.95 -11.67 -23.92
C ASP A 25 5.59 -12.31 -23.56
N LYS A 26 5.56 -13.16 -22.53
CA LYS A 26 4.38 -13.96 -22.17
C LYS A 26 3.94 -13.80 -20.73
N THR A 27 4.85 -13.43 -19.82
CA THR A 27 4.59 -13.43 -18.38
C THR A 27 5.13 -12.17 -17.72
N PHE A 28 4.46 -11.76 -16.67
CA PHE A 28 4.95 -10.85 -15.67
C PHE A 28 4.98 -11.61 -14.34
N ASP A 29 6.17 -11.88 -13.84
CA ASP A 29 6.37 -12.65 -12.61
C ASP A 29 6.90 -11.73 -11.50
N LEU A 30 6.18 -11.64 -10.40
CA LEU A 30 6.63 -11.02 -9.17
C LEU A 30 7.05 -12.12 -8.18
N TYR A 31 8.23 -11.98 -7.60
CA TYR A 31 8.79 -12.99 -6.70
C TYR A 31 9.70 -12.37 -5.64
N HIS A 32 9.87 -13.09 -4.56
CA HIS A 32 10.83 -12.83 -3.49
C HIS A 32 12.00 -13.81 -3.58
N HIS A 33 13.23 -13.34 -3.37
CA HIS A 33 14.38 -14.22 -3.22
C HIS A 33 14.58 -14.62 -1.75
N GLN A 34 14.26 -15.86 -1.44
CA GLN A 34 14.58 -16.41 -0.14
C GLN A 34 16.06 -16.78 -0.09
N ASN A 35 16.80 -16.27 0.92
CA ASN A 35 18.23 -16.53 1.10
C ASN A 35 19.07 -16.22 -0.16
N HIS A 36 18.69 -15.25 -0.97
CA HIS A 36 19.34 -14.84 -2.23
C HIS A 36 19.47 -15.95 -3.29
N ARG A 37 18.72 -17.03 -3.18
CA ARG A 37 18.82 -18.18 -4.11
C ARG A 37 17.49 -18.67 -4.63
N ASP A 38 16.58 -18.99 -3.74
CA ASP A 38 15.31 -19.61 -4.12
C ASP A 38 14.28 -18.51 -4.40
N LYS A 39 13.55 -18.66 -5.51
CA LYS A 39 12.45 -17.76 -5.87
C LYS A 39 11.17 -18.28 -5.28
N ILE A 40 10.50 -17.44 -4.51
CA ILE A 40 9.13 -17.66 -4.08
C ILE A 40 8.26 -16.72 -4.88
N TYR A 41 7.49 -17.25 -5.79
CA TYR A 41 6.60 -16.46 -6.63
C TYR A 41 5.40 -15.95 -5.82
N LEU A 42 4.81 -14.84 -6.26
CA LEU A 42 3.66 -14.24 -5.57
C LEU A 42 2.54 -15.25 -5.30
N PHE A 43 2.24 -16.14 -6.26
CA PHE A 43 1.20 -17.16 -6.10
C PHE A 43 1.55 -18.28 -5.10
N GLU A 44 2.81 -18.41 -4.70
CA GLU A 44 3.29 -19.34 -3.69
C GLU A 44 3.32 -18.73 -2.29
N MET A 45 3.29 -17.39 -2.21
CA MET A 45 3.24 -16.70 -0.92
C MET A 45 1.86 -16.91 -0.29
N GLY A 46 1.83 -17.36 0.94
CA GLY A 46 0.61 -17.41 1.75
C GLY A 46 0.13 -16.01 2.10
N SER A 47 -1.01 -15.88 2.76
CA SER A 47 -1.53 -14.63 3.34
C SER A 47 -1.91 -13.53 2.33
N GLY A 48 -3.14 -13.03 2.47
CA GLY A 48 -3.58 -11.84 1.71
C GLY A 48 -2.78 -10.58 2.05
N ALA A 49 -2.23 -10.48 3.26
CA ALA A 49 -1.39 -9.37 3.70
C ALA A 49 -0.07 -9.31 2.91
N ASN A 50 0.61 -10.44 2.71
CA ASN A 50 1.82 -10.51 1.89
C ASN A 50 1.52 -10.11 0.44
N TRP A 51 0.41 -10.62 -0.13
CA TRP A 51 -0.01 -10.27 -1.48
C TRP A 51 -0.28 -8.77 -1.63
N LEU A 52 -1.00 -8.18 -0.70
CA LEU A 52 -1.27 -6.75 -0.69
C LEU A 52 0.02 -5.94 -0.62
N SER A 53 0.91 -6.30 0.30
CA SER A 53 2.20 -5.63 0.49
C SER A 53 3.08 -5.71 -0.77
N CYS A 54 3.13 -6.86 -1.43
CA CYS A 54 3.83 -7.03 -2.71
C CYS A 54 3.26 -6.09 -3.80
N HIS A 55 1.94 -6.00 -3.92
CA HIS A 55 1.31 -5.14 -4.94
C HIS A 55 1.53 -3.66 -4.63
N ILE A 56 1.39 -3.24 -3.37
CA ILE A 56 1.65 -1.85 -2.99
C ILE A 56 3.10 -1.48 -3.29
N ALA A 57 4.07 -2.32 -2.88
CA ALA A 57 5.49 -2.07 -3.13
C ALA A 57 5.80 -1.97 -4.62
N LEU A 58 5.24 -2.85 -5.43
CA LEU A 58 5.43 -2.86 -6.89
C LEU A 58 4.83 -1.60 -7.53
N PHE A 59 3.56 -1.29 -7.24
CA PHE A 59 2.87 -0.19 -7.89
C PHE A 59 3.44 1.17 -7.48
N LEU A 60 3.75 1.38 -6.22
CA LEU A 60 4.43 2.61 -5.78
C LEU A 60 5.82 2.75 -6.42
N SER A 61 6.56 1.65 -6.55
CA SER A 61 7.86 1.67 -7.26
C SER A 61 7.72 2.05 -8.73
N PHE A 62 6.68 1.57 -9.41
CA PHE A 62 6.38 1.99 -10.77
C PHE A 62 5.96 3.45 -10.84
N LEU A 63 5.14 3.92 -9.91
CA LEU A 63 4.75 5.33 -9.85
C LEU A 63 5.97 6.24 -9.71
N HIS A 64 6.88 5.88 -8.79
CA HIS A 64 8.13 6.59 -8.58
C HIS A 64 9.01 6.57 -9.84
N TYR A 65 9.20 5.39 -10.44
CA TYR A 65 9.97 5.25 -11.67
C TYR A 65 9.40 6.08 -12.82
N PHE A 66 8.08 6.03 -13.05
CA PHE A 66 7.46 6.81 -14.12
C PHE A 66 7.50 8.33 -13.85
N ALA A 67 7.36 8.75 -12.60
CA ALA A 67 7.52 10.16 -12.23
C ALA A 67 8.95 10.67 -12.45
N SER A 68 9.95 9.81 -12.32
CA SER A 68 11.36 10.16 -12.55
C SER A 68 11.75 10.24 -14.04
N GLN A 69 10.90 9.76 -14.96
CA GLN A 69 11.18 9.80 -16.39
C GLN A 69 10.90 11.20 -16.95
N LYS A 70 11.76 11.66 -17.85
CA LYS A 70 11.58 12.96 -18.55
C LYS A 70 10.28 13.01 -19.35
N GLU A 71 9.92 11.89 -19.97
CA GLU A 71 8.67 11.70 -20.71
C GLU A 71 8.10 10.34 -20.33
N SER A 72 6.99 10.34 -19.60
CA SER A 72 6.31 9.10 -19.21
C SER A 72 5.02 8.96 -20.01
N PRO A 73 4.81 7.81 -20.68
CA PRO A 73 3.53 7.49 -21.32
C PRO A 73 2.47 7.05 -20.31
N MET A 74 2.87 6.83 -19.06
CA MET A 74 1.97 6.35 -18.02
C MET A 74 1.43 7.52 -17.20
N PRO A 75 0.14 7.52 -16.88
CA PRO A 75 -0.44 8.53 -16.00
C PRO A 75 0.14 8.40 -14.59
N LEU A 76 0.37 9.55 -13.93
CA LEU A 76 0.96 9.60 -12.59
C LEU A 76 -0.14 9.60 -11.51
N PHE A 77 -1.03 8.62 -11.60
CA PHE A 77 -2.00 8.34 -10.53
C PHE A 77 -2.17 6.83 -10.34
N GLN A 78 -2.62 6.46 -9.14
CA GLN A 78 -2.99 5.10 -8.81
C GLN A 78 -4.31 5.08 -8.04
N PHE A 79 -5.08 4.02 -8.21
CA PHE A 79 -6.33 3.80 -7.51
C PHE A 79 -6.21 2.54 -6.65
N TYR A 80 -6.55 2.68 -5.36
CA TYR A 80 -6.58 1.57 -4.41
C TYR A 80 -8.00 1.42 -3.87
N ASP A 81 -8.57 0.25 -4.08
CA ASP A 81 -9.90 -0.10 -3.59
C ASP A 81 -9.76 -1.00 -2.35
N GLN A 82 -10.19 -0.46 -1.22
CA GLN A 82 -10.24 -1.11 0.08
C GLN A 82 -8.93 -1.82 0.50
N PRO A 83 -7.78 -1.14 0.51
CA PRO A 83 -6.52 -1.77 0.91
C PRO A 83 -6.53 -2.29 2.36
N SER A 84 -7.38 -1.77 3.25
CA SER A 84 -7.52 -2.28 4.61
C SER A 84 -8.36 -3.55 4.72
N GLN A 85 -9.08 -3.96 3.65
CA GLN A 85 -10.05 -5.07 3.70
C GLN A 85 -9.41 -6.41 4.09
N VAL A 86 -8.15 -6.62 3.78
CA VAL A 86 -7.41 -7.83 4.16
C VAL A 86 -7.34 -7.99 5.68
N TYR A 87 -7.27 -6.87 6.40
CA TYR A 87 -7.19 -6.82 7.87
C TYR A 87 -8.57 -6.65 8.51
N PHE A 88 -9.47 -5.93 7.85
CA PHE A 88 -10.81 -5.59 8.35
C PHE A 88 -11.88 -5.87 7.30
N PRO A 89 -12.22 -7.16 7.04
CA PRO A 89 -13.15 -7.54 5.96
C PRO A 89 -14.55 -6.94 6.07
N GLN A 90 -14.98 -6.59 7.27
CA GLN A 90 -16.31 -6.00 7.53
C GLN A 90 -16.26 -4.50 7.89
N GLY A 91 -15.07 -3.88 7.75
CA GLY A 91 -14.83 -2.54 8.25
C GLY A 91 -14.69 -2.50 9.78
N LEU A 92 -14.23 -1.36 10.30
CA LEU A 92 -14.12 -1.13 11.75
C LEU A 92 -15.37 -0.43 12.27
N THR A 93 -16.05 -1.06 13.23
CA THR A 93 -17.05 -0.36 14.05
C THR A 93 -16.35 0.53 15.07
N ALA A 94 -17.04 1.56 15.58
CA ALA A 94 -16.50 2.46 16.60
C ALA A 94 -16.09 1.71 17.90
N GLU A 95 -16.71 0.58 18.18
CA GLU A 95 -16.41 -0.26 19.35
C GLU A 95 -15.16 -1.13 19.12
N GLU A 96 -15.03 -1.66 17.91
CA GLU A 96 -13.85 -2.43 17.46
C GLU A 96 -12.63 -1.53 17.32
N SER A 97 -12.80 -0.29 16.84
CA SER A 97 -11.72 0.71 16.79
C SER A 97 -11.10 0.96 18.16
N ARG A 98 -11.93 1.07 19.22
CA ARG A 98 -11.44 1.28 20.59
C ARG A 98 -10.72 0.06 21.17
N ARG A 99 -11.11 -1.16 20.76
CA ARG A 99 -10.46 -2.40 21.18
C ARG A 99 -9.21 -2.70 20.38
N ALA A 100 -9.16 -2.19 19.15
CA ALA A 100 -8.09 -2.45 18.18
C ALA A 100 -6.87 -1.54 18.35
N GLU A 101 -6.89 -0.52 19.23
CA GLU A 101 -5.79 0.46 19.40
C GLU A 101 -4.39 -0.18 19.56
N HIS A 102 -4.32 -1.46 19.86
CA HIS A 102 -3.07 -2.22 19.97
C HIS A 102 -3.02 -3.48 19.10
N SER A 103 -3.95 -3.65 18.15
CA SER A 103 -3.94 -4.83 17.29
C SER A 103 -2.82 -4.77 16.25
N SER A 104 -2.25 -5.92 15.91
CA SER A 104 -1.29 -6.07 14.82
C SER A 104 -1.86 -5.57 13.51
N ASP A 105 -3.16 -5.82 13.28
CA ASP A 105 -3.87 -5.46 12.05
C ASP A 105 -3.96 -3.95 11.87
N LEU A 106 -4.25 -3.20 12.94
CA LEU A 106 -4.27 -1.74 12.89
C LEU A 106 -2.89 -1.16 12.59
N LYS A 107 -1.83 -1.73 13.19
CA LYS A 107 -0.46 -1.34 12.87
C LYS A 107 -0.10 -1.60 11.42
N ALA A 108 -0.56 -2.73 10.87
CA ALA A 108 -0.35 -3.05 9.46
C ALA A 108 -1.06 -2.04 8.54
N VAL A 109 -2.30 -1.68 8.84
CA VAL A 109 -3.03 -0.64 8.08
C VAL A 109 -2.33 0.72 8.20
N ASN A 110 -1.89 1.10 9.40
CA ASN A 110 -1.12 2.34 9.57
C ASN A 110 0.17 2.34 8.74
N LYS A 111 0.91 1.23 8.68
CA LYS A 111 2.09 1.10 7.81
C LYS A 111 1.75 1.36 6.34
N ILE A 112 0.62 0.84 5.84
CA ILE A 112 0.16 1.08 4.46
C ILE A 112 -0.05 2.57 4.21
N TYR A 113 -0.84 3.25 5.06
CA TYR A 113 -1.15 4.66 4.87
C TYR A 113 0.08 5.56 5.04
N ASN A 114 0.93 5.28 6.02
CA ASN A 114 2.18 5.99 6.20
C ASN A 114 3.08 5.85 4.97
N THR A 115 3.16 4.63 4.41
CA THR A 115 3.92 4.37 3.18
C THR A 115 3.36 5.17 2.00
N PHE A 116 2.03 5.27 1.84
CA PHE A 116 1.42 6.09 0.81
C PHE A 116 1.78 7.58 0.94
N PHE A 117 1.70 8.15 2.14
CA PHE A 117 2.05 9.55 2.37
C PHE A 117 3.53 9.81 2.12
N GLU A 118 4.40 8.96 2.68
CA GLU A 118 5.85 9.10 2.54
C GLU A 118 6.29 9.00 1.07
N GLU A 119 5.76 8.06 0.30
CA GLU A 119 6.15 7.88 -1.11
C GLU A 119 5.67 9.04 -1.99
N VAL A 120 4.48 9.60 -1.76
CA VAL A 120 4.02 10.78 -2.49
C VAL A 120 4.95 11.98 -2.23
N GLU A 121 5.32 12.22 -0.97
CA GLU A 121 6.24 13.33 -0.64
C GLU A 121 7.65 13.06 -1.18
N LEU A 122 8.16 11.83 -1.10
CA LEU A 122 9.47 11.46 -1.64
C LEU A 122 9.52 11.67 -3.17
N ILE A 123 8.52 11.21 -3.90
CA ILE A 123 8.44 11.44 -5.35
C ILE A 123 8.44 12.94 -5.67
N LYS A 124 7.67 13.70 -4.92
CA LYS A 124 7.59 15.16 -5.09
C LYS A 124 8.94 15.84 -4.80
N GLU A 125 9.63 15.44 -3.75
CA GLU A 125 10.95 15.98 -3.40
C GLU A 125 11.99 15.67 -4.46
N GLU A 126 12.01 14.44 -4.99
CA GLU A 126 13.02 13.99 -5.94
C GLU A 126 12.76 14.46 -7.38
N THR A 127 11.49 14.55 -7.78
CA THR A 127 11.11 14.81 -9.18
C THR A 127 10.46 16.17 -9.43
N GLY A 128 10.00 16.83 -8.38
CA GLY A 128 9.17 18.04 -8.47
C GLY A 128 7.71 17.76 -8.88
N ILE A 129 7.32 16.50 -9.06
CA ILE A 129 5.98 16.07 -9.49
C ILE A 129 5.23 15.49 -8.30
N THR A 130 4.02 15.95 -8.06
CA THR A 130 3.13 15.35 -7.05
C THR A 130 2.21 14.35 -7.73
N PRO A 131 2.41 13.04 -7.57
CA PRO A 131 1.50 12.03 -8.11
C PRO A 131 0.19 12.00 -7.33
N GLN A 132 -0.84 11.40 -7.90
CA GLN A 132 -2.14 11.27 -7.24
C GLN A 132 -2.40 9.83 -6.80
N LEU A 133 -2.65 9.62 -5.51
CA LEU A 133 -3.23 8.38 -5.00
C LEU A 133 -4.72 8.60 -4.70
N ILE A 134 -5.58 7.75 -5.26
CA ILE A 134 -7.01 7.73 -5.01
C ILE A 134 -7.30 6.46 -4.21
N ILE A 135 -7.73 6.63 -2.98
CA ILE A 135 -7.95 5.52 -2.06
C ILE A 135 -9.41 5.54 -1.62
N VAL A 136 -10.11 4.44 -1.82
CA VAL A 136 -11.45 4.19 -1.28
C VAL A 136 -11.33 3.13 -0.21
N ASP A 137 -11.71 3.42 1.04
CA ASP A 137 -11.53 2.49 2.14
C ASP A 137 -12.56 2.70 3.26
N HIS A 138 -12.58 1.77 4.21
CA HIS A 138 -13.47 1.80 5.38
C HIS A 138 -12.87 2.49 6.61
N VAL A 139 -11.58 2.79 6.59
CA VAL A 139 -10.86 3.35 7.73
C VAL A 139 -11.27 4.79 8.03
N THR A 140 -11.04 5.22 9.26
CA THR A 140 -11.29 6.60 9.71
C THR A 140 -10.04 7.18 10.32
N SER A 141 -9.96 8.51 10.39
CA SER A 141 -8.82 9.20 10.98
C SER A 141 -8.59 8.88 12.47
N GLU A 142 -9.61 8.38 13.17
CA GLU A 142 -9.52 8.04 14.59
C GLU A 142 -8.54 6.89 14.87
N VAL A 143 -8.30 6.03 13.87
CA VAL A 143 -7.41 4.88 13.99
C VAL A 143 -6.05 5.10 13.32
N MET A 144 -5.81 6.28 12.74
CA MET A 144 -4.59 6.62 12.01
C MET A 144 -3.56 7.32 12.90
N ASP A 145 -2.30 6.88 12.83
CA ASP A 145 -1.16 7.49 13.53
C ASP A 145 -0.97 8.94 13.06
N HIS A 146 -1.10 9.19 11.75
CA HIS A 146 -1.00 10.51 11.12
C HIS A 146 -2.40 11.10 10.82
N LYS A 147 -3.20 11.27 11.86
CA LYS A 147 -4.57 11.78 11.77
C LYS A 147 -4.70 13.04 10.92
N ASN A 148 -3.85 14.05 11.16
CA ASN A 148 -3.91 15.32 10.44
C ASN A 148 -3.68 15.18 8.95
N SER A 149 -2.73 14.30 8.55
CA SER A 149 -2.45 14.02 7.14
C SER A 149 -3.61 13.27 6.49
N PHE A 150 -4.20 12.33 7.21
CA PHE A 150 -5.36 11.59 6.75
C PHE A 150 -6.57 12.52 6.55
N ASP A 151 -6.91 13.36 7.55
CA ASP A 151 -8.02 14.33 7.48
C ASP A 151 -7.80 15.34 6.34
N ALA A 152 -6.57 15.79 6.12
CA ALA A 152 -6.21 16.68 5.01
C ALA A 152 -6.37 16.01 3.63
N ALA A 153 -6.16 14.70 3.55
CA ALA A 153 -6.34 13.91 2.34
C ALA A 153 -7.79 13.51 2.08
N LEU A 154 -8.63 13.43 3.13
CA LEU A 154 -10.04 13.03 3.02
C LEU A 154 -10.82 13.98 2.11
N ARG A 155 -11.53 13.42 1.13
CA ARG A 155 -12.31 14.18 0.14
C ARG A 155 -13.80 13.98 0.30
N CYS A 156 -14.22 12.77 0.63
CA CYS A 156 -15.64 12.43 0.79
C CYS A 156 -15.80 11.28 1.78
N GLU A 157 -16.87 11.32 2.55
CA GLU A 157 -17.25 10.26 3.47
C GLU A 157 -18.68 9.83 3.17
N TRP A 158 -18.84 8.53 2.85
CA TRP A 158 -20.14 7.94 2.50
C TRP A 158 -20.75 7.20 3.69
N ARG A 159 -21.00 7.94 4.77
CA ARG A 159 -21.60 7.42 6.00
C ARG A 159 -22.84 8.22 6.36
N ASN A 160 -23.63 7.72 7.30
CA ASN A 160 -24.78 8.42 7.85
C ASN A 160 -25.80 8.88 6.80
N GLY A 161 -26.03 8.07 5.77
CA GLY A 161 -26.98 8.39 4.70
C GLY A 161 -26.40 9.16 3.52
N ASN A 162 -25.16 9.61 3.58
CA ASN A 162 -24.45 10.14 2.43
C ASN A 162 -24.16 9.00 1.45
N LYS A 163 -24.35 9.25 0.15
CA LYS A 163 -24.14 8.29 -0.92
C LYS A 163 -23.27 8.91 -2.01
N LEU A 164 -22.65 8.05 -2.79
CA LEU A 164 -21.88 8.48 -3.96
C LEU A 164 -22.76 9.14 -5.02
N ILE A 165 -24.02 8.69 -5.14
CA ILE A 165 -25.06 9.17 -6.08
C ILE A 165 -26.40 9.26 -5.34
#